data_84385ef441931dde3f0bc228d0425600
#
_entry.id   84385ef441931dde3f0bc228d0425600
#
_cell.length_a   1.000
_cell.length_b   1.000
_cell.length_c   1.000
_cell.angle_alpha   90.00
_cell.angle_beta   90.00
_cell.angle_gamma   90.00
#
_symmetry.space_group_name_H-M   'P 1'
#
loop_
_entity.id
_entity.type
_entity.pdbx_description
1 polymer ?
#
loop_
_entity_poly.entity_id
_entity_poly.type
_entity_poly.pdbx_seq_one_letter_code
_entity_poly.pdbx_strand_id
1 'polypeptide(L)' 'MILNWISVKDKLPDEFQKVLVWRKTIGYDIAWIGFGSWIYDNLIEDIEVVAWMPLPEPPRMEGE' A
#
# COMPACT_ATOMS: atom_id res chain seq x y z
N MET A 1 16.89 0.15 10.99
CA MET A 1 16.05 -0.46 9.93
C MET A 1 16.00 0.47 8.74
N ILE A 2 16.26 -0.06 7.59
CA ILE A 2 16.16 0.72 6.35
C ILE A 2 14.81 0.47 5.73
N LEU A 3 14.05 1.54 5.54
CA LEU A 3 12.76 1.46 4.88
C LEU A 3 12.96 1.86 3.42
N ASN A 4 12.64 0.96 2.54
CA ASN A 4 12.81 1.20 1.11
C ASN A 4 11.46 1.38 0.43
N TRP A 5 11.19 2.59 -0.01
CA TRP A 5 10.05 2.87 -0.84
C TRP A 5 10.28 2.34 -2.25
N ILE A 6 9.26 1.74 -2.82
CA ILE A 6 9.31 1.22 -4.19
C ILE A 6 8.47 2.14 -5.05
N SER A 7 9.09 2.70 -6.10
CA SER A 7 8.35 3.55 -7.02
C SER A 7 7.32 2.72 -7.79
N VAL A 8 6.11 3.28 -7.92
CA VAL A 8 5.08 2.61 -8.72
C VAL A 8 5.48 2.50 -10.19
N LYS A 9 6.43 3.29 -10.63
CA LYS A 9 6.96 3.19 -11.99
C LYS A 9 7.87 2.00 -12.18
N ASP A 10 8.45 1.51 -11.09
CA ASP A 10 9.37 0.37 -11.14
C ASP A 10 8.64 -0.95 -10.94
N LYS A 11 7.72 -0.97 -10.00
CA LYS A 11 7.03 -2.21 -9.65
C LYS A 11 5.73 -1.88 -8.92
N LEU A 12 4.73 -2.71 -9.12
CA LEU A 12 3.47 -2.65 -8.38
C LEU A 12 3.39 -3.81 -7.41
N PRO A 13 2.65 -3.65 -6.29
CA PRO A 13 2.44 -4.77 -5.37
C PRO A 13 1.54 -5.83 -5.99
N ASP A 14 1.53 -7.01 -5.38
CA ASP A 14 0.61 -8.06 -5.79
C ASP A 14 -0.83 -7.61 -5.58
N GLU A 15 -1.72 -8.12 -6.42
CA GLU A 15 -3.12 -7.78 -6.34
C GLU A 15 -3.70 -8.14 -4.98
N PHE A 16 -4.51 -7.25 -4.44
CA PHE A 16 -5.19 -7.40 -3.15
C PHE A 16 -4.27 -7.47 -1.93
N GLN A 17 -2.98 -7.24 -2.11
CA GLN A 17 -2.06 -7.14 -0.99
C GLN A 17 -2.10 -5.72 -0.43
N LYS A 18 -2.48 -5.57 0.83
CA LYS A 18 -2.45 -4.25 1.48
C LYS A 18 -1.01 -3.81 1.69
N VAL A 19 -0.73 -2.59 1.31
CA VAL A 19 0.60 -2.01 1.42
C VAL A 19 0.52 -0.58 1.94
N LEU A 20 1.61 -0.10 2.52
CA LEU A 20 1.72 1.30 2.86
C LEU A 20 2.04 2.07 1.59
N VAL A 21 1.33 3.15 1.36
CA VAL A 21 1.53 3.96 0.16
C VAL A 21 1.83 5.40 0.54
N TRP A 22 2.54 6.07 -0.35
CA TRP A 22 2.72 7.52 -0.26
C TRP A 22 1.89 8.16 -1.36
N ARG A 23 0.87 8.88 -0.94
CA ARG A 23 0.00 9.60 -1.86
C ARG A 23 0.50 11.01 -2.01
N LYS A 24 0.50 11.49 -3.24
CA LYS A 24 1.08 12.78 -3.57
C LYS A 24 0.50 13.94 -2.76
N THR A 25 -0.79 13.90 -2.49
CA THR A 25 -1.47 15.03 -1.87
C THR A 25 -1.62 14.90 -0.36
N ILE A 26 -1.84 13.70 0.15
CA ILE A 26 -2.13 13.53 1.59
C ILE A 26 -1.09 12.73 2.35
N GLY A 27 -0.09 12.18 1.66
CA GLY A 27 1.00 11.47 2.33
C GLY A 27 0.69 10.01 2.59
N TYR A 28 0.89 9.55 3.81
CA TYR A 28 0.76 8.13 4.13
C TYR A 28 -0.69 7.65 4.05
N ASP A 29 -0.85 6.45 3.52
CA ASP A 29 -2.14 5.78 3.52
C ASP A 29 -1.90 4.29 3.36
N ILE A 30 -2.96 3.51 3.53
CA ILE A 30 -2.92 2.07 3.29
C ILE A 30 -3.85 1.78 2.14
N ALA A 31 -3.35 1.07 1.14
CA ALA A 31 -4.11 0.78 -0.06
C ALA A 31 -3.68 -0.56 -0.64
N TRP A 32 -4.40 -1.00 -1.64
CA TRP A 32 -4.05 -2.20 -2.39
C TRP A 32 -4.51 -2.02 -3.82
N ILE A 33 -4.00 -2.88 -4.72
CA ILE A 33 -4.41 -2.87 -6.11
C ILE A 33 -5.41 -3.99 -6.34
N GLY A 34 -6.52 -3.65 -6.96
CA GLY A 34 -7.51 -4.61 -7.41
C GLY A 34 -8.23 -4.08 -8.62
N PHE A 35 -8.58 -4.97 -9.53
CA PHE A 35 -9.33 -4.60 -10.75
C PHE A 35 -8.64 -3.49 -11.55
N GLY A 36 -7.31 -3.48 -11.54
CA GLY A 36 -6.54 -2.51 -12.30
C GLY A 36 -6.46 -1.12 -11.70
N SER A 37 -6.94 -0.93 -10.48
CA SER A 37 -6.95 0.38 -9.83
C SER A 37 -6.51 0.28 -8.38
N TRP A 38 -6.05 1.40 -7.84
CA TRP A 38 -5.78 1.49 -6.42
C TRP A 38 -7.11 1.57 -5.66
N ILE A 39 -7.19 0.82 -4.57
CA ILE A 39 -8.36 0.80 -3.71
C ILE A 39 -7.91 1.21 -2.31
N TYR A 40 -8.62 2.14 -1.70
CA TYR A 40 -8.38 2.51 -0.32
C TYR A 40 -9.71 2.67 0.38
N ASP A 41 -9.75 2.29 1.65
CA ASP A 41 -10.96 2.42 2.47
C ASP A 41 -12.20 1.85 1.76
N ASN A 42 -12.00 0.73 1.05
CA ASN A 42 -13.04 0.05 0.25
C ASN A 42 -13.63 0.90 -0.88
N LEU A 43 -12.93 1.97 -1.24
CA LEU A 43 -13.35 2.82 -2.34
C LEU A 43 -12.42 2.63 -3.52
N ILE A 44 -12.98 2.42 -4.69
CA ILE A 44 -12.20 2.39 -5.91
C ILE A 44 -12.12 3.80 -6.44
N GLU A 45 -10.96 4.40 -6.28
CA GLU A 45 -10.74 5.77 -6.74
C GLU A 45 -9.38 5.86 -7.40
N ASP A 46 -9.26 6.84 -8.27
CA ASP A 46 -8.02 7.13 -8.96
C ASP A 46 -7.13 7.98 -8.05
N ILE A 47 -6.48 7.33 -7.10
CA ILE A 47 -5.60 8.03 -6.18
C ILE A 47 -4.19 8.09 -6.75
N GLU A 48 -3.51 9.21 -6.49
CA GLU A 48 -2.14 9.38 -6.95
C GLU A 48 -1.16 8.76 -5.95
N VAL A 49 -0.76 7.53 -6.22
CA VAL A 49 0.25 6.85 -5.42
C VAL A 49 1.60 7.02 -6.11
N VAL A 50 2.56 7.50 -5.38
CA VAL A 50 3.92 7.73 -5.90
C VAL A 50 4.80 6.53 -5.61
N ALA A 51 4.68 5.97 -4.42
CA ALA A 51 5.51 4.86 -3.97
C ALA A 51 4.75 4.02 -2.95
N TRP A 52 5.27 2.83 -2.72
CA TRP A 52 4.66 1.92 -1.77
C TRP A 52 5.73 1.08 -1.10
N MET A 53 5.38 0.44 0.00
CA MET A 53 6.23 -0.56 0.63
C MET A 53 5.36 -1.57 1.36
N PRO A 54 5.84 -2.80 1.52
CA PRO A 54 5.06 -3.81 2.25
C PRO A 54 4.81 -3.37 3.68
N LEU A 55 3.63 -3.72 4.20
CA LEU A 55 3.34 -3.51 5.61
C LEU A 55 4.11 -4.53 6.44
N PRO A 56 4.50 -4.19 7.67
CA PRO A 56 5.08 -5.17 8.56
C PRO A 56 4.06 -6.25 8.88
N GLU A 57 4.55 -7.43 9.25
CA GLU A 57 3.67 -8.49 9.67
C GLU A 57 2.90 -8.06 10.92
N PRO A 58 1.63 -8.49 11.06
CA PRO A 58 0.89 -8.18 12.26
C PRO A 58 1.55 -8.81 13.48
N PRO A 59 1.39 -8.20 14.66
CA PRO A 59 2.00 -8.76 15.86
C PRO A 59 1.35 -10.10 16.21
N ARG A 60 2.16 -10.99 16.75
CA ARG A 60 1.65 -12.24 17.27
C ARG A 60 1.14 -11.98 18.69
N MET A 61 -0.13 -12.23 18.89
CA MET A 61 -0.74 -12.02 20.21
C MET A 61 -0.79 -13.33 20.95
N GLU A 62 -0.26 -13.32 22.20
CA GLU A 62 -0.31 -14.49 23.05
C GLU A 62 -1.75 -14.91 23.29
N GLY A 63 -2.02 -16.20 23.15
CA GLY A 63 -3.34 -16.74 23.45
C GLY A 63 -4.35 -16.64 22.31
N GLU A 64 -3.90 -16.26 21.14
CA GLU A 64 -4.78 -16.20 19.98
C GLU A 64 -4.50 -17.31 18.98
#